data_4d577fd54fa9c7bfe24c5ed7dd2e7e52
#
_entry.id   4d577fd54fa9c7bfe24c5ed7dd2e7e52
#
_cell.length_a   1.000
_cell.length_b   1.000
_cell.length_c   1.000
_cell.angle_alpha   90.00
_cell.angle_beta   90.00
_cell.angle_gamma   90.00
#
_symmetry.space_group_name_H-M   'P 1'
#
loop_
_entity.id
_entity.type
_entity.pdbx_description
1 polymer ?
#
loop_
_entity_poly.entity_id
_entity_poly.type
_entity_poly.pdbx_seq_one_letter_code
_entity_poly.pdbx_strand_id
1 'polypeptide(L)'
;ILTQLALEMGKVVYVCGEESPGQVKIRVDRLQAQSSEHSPRIAQGSELSALQMLAETDVDVIIASINKSDLSLVIIDSVQTLYSSDLPGLAGSISQIRECTARLIGYAKSHNVPVVLVGHVTKDGEMAGPKVLEHMVDVVLELTGDRYYDLRLLRTQKNRFGATDEVGVFRMIESGLSEVKNPSEFFLAEREEGAVGSAVTVIMEGTRPVLLEVQALVVDSELPVPRRVSQGVDVRRVMILLGVLQKYCGLPIGNKDVFIKVTGGLTIKEPAVDLAICLAVASSTTGTAFPKNAVAYSTVLFAFCFLTH
;
A
#
# COMPACT_ATOMS: atom_id res chain seq x y z
N ILE A 1 11.28 -2.50 -5.27
CA ILE A 1 11.74 -2.44 -3.86
C ILE A 1 12.82 -3.48 -3.59
N LEU A 2 12.54 -4.78 -3.70
CA LEU A 2 13.51 -5.82 -3.31
C LEU A 2 14.81 -5.75 -4.11
N THR A 3 14.72 -5.51 -5.41
CA THR A 3 15.90 -5.33 -6.26
C THR A 3 16.70 -4.07 -5.88
N GLN A 4 16.00 -2.97 -5.53
CA GLN A 4 16.64 -1.75 -5.02
C GLN A 4 17.33 -2.01 -3.68
N LEU A 5 16.62 -2.69 -2.74
CA LEU A 5 17.18 -3.10 -1.46
C LEU A 5 18.42 -4.00 -1.63
N ALA A 6 18.35 -4.97 -2.56
CA ALA A 6 19.46 -5.88 -2.84
C ALA A 6 20.72 -5.14 -3.29
N LEU A 7 20.58 -4.07 -4.07
CA LEU A 7 21.72 -3.26 -4.54
C LEU A 7 22.39 -2.45 -3.43
N GLU A 8 21.69 -2.19 -2.32
CA GLU A 8 22.19 -1.40 -1.18
C GLU A 8 22.80 -2.26 -0.07
N MET A 9 22.43 -3.56 0.01
CA MET A 9 22.74 -4.43 1.15
C MET A 9 24.06 -5.21 1.06
N GLY A 10 24.84 -5.06 0.00
CA GLY A 10 26.13 -5.76 -0.16
C GLY A 10 25.96 -7.14 -0.80
N LYS A 11 26.50 -8.22 -0.19
CA LYS A 11 26.44 -9.57 -0.77
C LYS A 11 25.05 -10.18 -0.61
N VAL A 12 24.26 -10.19 -1.67
CA VAL A 12 22.88 -10.67 -1.69
C VAL A 12 22.70 -11.84 -2.65
N VAL A 13 21.98 -12.86 -2.22
CA VAL A 13 21.45 -13.90 -3.12
C VAL A 13 19.96 -13.65 -3.34
N TYR A 14 19.60 -13.55 -4.63
CA TYR A 14 18.20 -13.44 -5.08
C TYR A 14 17.80 -14.75 -5.75
N VAL A 15 16.92 -15.50 -5.09
CA VAL A 15 16.38 -16.75 -5.61
C VAL A 15 15.18 -16.44 -6.49
N CYS A 16 15.30 -16.76 -7.78
CA CYS A 16 14.31 -16.49 -8.82
C CYS A 16 13.44 -17.73 -9.01
N GLY A 17 12.29 -17.79 -8.34
CA GLY A 17 11.36 -18.91 -8.47
C GLY A 17 10.27 -18.70 -9.54
N GLU A 18 9.88 -17.44 -9.79
CA GLU A 18 8.83 -17.10 -10.76
C GLU A 18 9.39 -16.48 -12.03
N GLU A 19 10.30 -15.54 -11.88
CA GLU A 19 10.92 -14.85 -13.01
C GLU A 19 12.25 -15.53 -13.37
N SER A 20 12.63 -15.46 -14.65
CA SER A 20 13.96 -15.91 -15.07
C SER A 20 15.05 -14.93 -14.58
N PRO A 21 16.28 -15.42 -14.30
CA PRO A 21 17.40 -14.55 -13.93
C PRO A 21 17.64 -13.41 -14.94
N GLY A 22 17.38 -13.65 -16.22
CA GLY A 22 17.51 -12.65 -17.28
C GLY A 22 16.50 -11.49 -17.11
N GLN A 23 15.27 -11.77 -16.72
CA GLN A 23 14.25 -10.73 -16.46
C GLN A 23 14.60 -9.90 -15.23
N VAL A 24 15.05 -10.55 -14.15
CA VAL A 24 15.52 -9.84 -12.96
C VAL A 24 16.73 -8.98 -13.29
N LYS A 25 17.68 -9.49 -14.10
CA LYS A 25 18.87 -8.75 -14.56
C LYS A 25 18.50 -7.48 -15.33
N ILE A 26 17.57 -7.55 -16.29
CA ILE A 26 17.09 -6.37 -17.03
C ILE A 26 16.56 -5.29 -16.08
N ARG A 27 15.87 -5.70 -15.02
CA ARG A 27 15.37 -4.78 -13.99
C ARG A 27 16.51 -4.16 -13.17
N VAL A 28 17.51 -4.96 -12.80
CA VAL A 28 18.73 -4.49 -12.10
C VAL A 28 19.46 -3.48 -12.95
N ASP A 29 19.75 -3.81 -14.22
CA ASP A 29 20.48 -2.94 -15.15
C ASP A 29 19.78 -1.59 -15.33
N ARG A 30 18.44 -1.59 -15.43
CA ARG A 30 17.63 -0.36 -15.50
C ARG A 30 17.78 0.50 -14.25
N LEU A 31 17.67 -0.10 -13.06
CA LEU A 31 17.82 0.61 -11.79
C LEU A 31 19.21 1.21 -11.62
N GLN A 32 20.26 0.51 -12.05
CA GLN A 32 21.65 0.98 -11.98
C GLN A 32 21.93 2.12 -12.96
N ALA A 33 21.45 2.02 -14.21
CA ALA A 33 21.65 3.06 -15.22
C ALA A 33 21.08 4.42 -14.80
N GLN A 34 19.96 4.42 -14.08
CA GLN A 34 19.29 5.65 -13.63
C GLN A 34 19.79 6.16 -12.26
N SER A 35 20.36 5.28 -11.43
CA SER A 35 20.95 5.66 -10.14
C SER A 35 22.20 6.52 -10.30
N SER A 36 22.92 6.38 -11.40
CA SER A 36 24.11 7.18 -11.72
C SER A 36 23.79 8.66 -11.97
N GLU A 37 22.54 9.00 -12.33
CA GLU A 37 22.14 10.40 -12.60
C GLU A 37 21.64 11.14 -11.35
N HIS A 38 21.15 10.45 -10.31
CA HIS A 38 20.41 11.09 -9.20
C HIS A 38 20.95 10.82 -7.78
N SER A 39 21.96 9.97 -7.59
CA SER A 39 22.49 9.69 -6.24
C SER A 39 23.99 9.34 -6.25
N PRO A 40 24.87 10.24 -5.74
CA PRO A 40 26.32 9.99 -5.70
C PRO A 40 26.74 8.83 -4.77
N ARG A 41 25.84 8.30 -3.94
CA ARG A 41 26.14 7.23 -2.99
C ARG A 41 26.22 5.83 -3.62
N ILE A 42 25.54 5.60 -4.75
CA ILE A 42 25.55 4.30 -5.44
C ILE A 42 26.73 4.20 -6.43
N ALA A 43 27.29 5.34 -6.87
CA ALA A 43 28.36 5.41 -7.87
C ALA A 43 29.77 5.16 -7.34
N GLN A 44 29.98 5.09 -6.03
CA GLN A 44 31.31 4.85 -5.44
C GLN A 44 31.35 3.51 -4.71
N GLY A 45 31.69 2.44 -5.45
CA GLY A 45 32.32 1.26 -4.87
C GLY A 45 31.48 0.03 -4.58
N SER A 46 30.23 -0.10 -5.05
CA SER A 46 29.57 -1.40 -5.05
C SER A 46 29.95 -2.15 -6.34
N GLU A 47 30.90 -3.07 -6.20
CA GLU A 47 31.22 -4.03 -7.26
C GLU A 47 29.93 -4.75 -7.68
N LEU A 48 29.64 -4.82 -8.98
CA LEU A 48 28.54 -5.60 -9.58
C LEU A 48 28.54 -7.09 -9.16
N SER A 49 29.57 -7.53 -8.46
CA SER A 49 29.74 -8.88 -7.92
C SER A 49 28.90 -9.20 -6.69
N ALA A 50 28.17 -8.23 -6.12
CA ALA A 50 27.50 -8.40 -4.83
C ALA A 50 26.10 -9.06 -4.93
N LEU A 51 25.39 -8.93 -6.07
CA LEU A 51 24.08 -9.56 -6.28
C LEU A 51 24.23 -10.83 -7.11
N GLN A 52 24.01 -11.99 -6.47
CA GLN A 52 23.99 -13.29 -7.11
C GLN A 52 22.55 -13.72 -7.36
N MET A 53 22.26 -14.22 -8.56
CA MET A 53 20.95 -14.75 -8.92
C MET A 53 21.00 -16.27 -8.96
N LEU A 54 20.07 -16.93 -8.28
CA LEU A 54 19.94 -18.37 -8.21
C LEU A 54 18.57 -18.79 -8.76
N ALA A 55 18.56 -19.50 -9.89
CA ALA A 55 17.35 -20.09 -10.47
C ALA A 55 17.18 -21.51 -9.91
N GLU A 56 16.56 -21.61 -8.76
CA GLU A 56 16.33 -22.88 -8.07
C GLU A 56 15.03 -22.81 -7.26
N THR A 57 14.34 -23.94 -7.12
CA THR A 57 13.08 -24.06 -6.39
C THR A 57 13.10 -25.16 -5.33
N ASP A 58 14.06 -26.07 -5.35
CA ASP A 58 14.29 -27.02 -4.27
C ASP A 58 14.97 -26.30 -3.08
N VAL A 59 14.27 -26.26 -1.94
CA VAL A 59 14.73 -25.54 -0.74
C VAL A 59 16.05 -26.09 -0.19
N ASP A 60 16.32 -27.38 -0.32
CA ASP A 60 17.52 -28.01 0.19
C ASP A 60 18.73 -27.65 -0.68
N VAL A 61 18.54 -27.61 -2.01
CA VAL A 61 19.57 -27.16 -2.96
C VAL A 61 19.86 -25.66 -2.76
N ILE A 62 18.82 -24.85 -2.52
CA ILE A 62 18.98 -23.43 -2.20
C ILE A 62 19.85 -23.27 -0.96
N ILE A 63 19.49 -23.91 0.15
CA ILE A 63 20.21 -23.84 1.42
C ILE A 63 21.66 -24.33 1.27
N ALA A 64 21.88 -25.43 0.55
CA ALA A 64 23.23 -25.92 0.29
C ALA A 64 24.08 -24.92 -0.53
N SER A 65 23.45 -24.17 -1.43
CA SER A 65 24.11 -23.17 -2.25
C SER A 65 24.51 -21.92 -1.46
N ILE A 66 23.62 -21.44 -0.58
CA ILE A 66 23.84 -20.22 0.21
C ILE A 66 24.74 -20.44 1.45
N ASN A 67 24.80 -21.67 1.96
CA ASN A 67 25.65 -22.02 3.12
C ASN A 67 27.14 -21.74 2.93
N LYS A 68 27.61 -21.67 1.69
CA LYS A 68 29.02 -21.47 1.34
C LYS A 68 29.43 -20.00 1.25
N SER A 69 28.52 -19.09 1.46
CA SER A 69 28.70 -17.66 1.19
C SER A 69 28.54 -16.83 2.47
N ASP A 70 29.37 -15.81 2.61
CA ASP A 70 29.21 -14.76 3.62
C ASP A 70 28.20 -13.74 3.10
N LEU A 71 26.90 -13.91 3.42
CA LEU A 71 25.79 -13.16 2.85
C LEU A 71 25.26 -12.10 3.82
N SER A 72 24.91 -10.95 3.29
CA SER A 72 24.23 -9.89 4.00
C SER A 72 22.71 -10.05 3.96
N LEU A 73 22.16 -10.73 2.93
CA LEU A 73 20.71 -10.91 2.72
C LEU A 73 20.45 -12.05 1.75
N VAL A 74 19.37 -12.78 1.97
CA VAL A 74 18.78 -13.72 1.01
C VAL A 74 17.36 -13.27 0.68
N ILE A 75 17.01 -13.22 -0.59
CA ILE A 75 15.66 -12.89 -1.09
C ILE A 75 15.11 -14.10 -1.82
N ILE A 76 13.90 -14.55 -1.47
CA ILE A 76 13.20 -15.66 -2.10
C ILE A 76 11.97 -15.09 -2.84
N ASP A 77 11.95 -15.18 -4.15
CA ASP A 77 10.85 -14.65 -4.98
C ASP A 77 10.32 -15.72 -5.96
N SER A 78 9.25 -16.43 -5.59
CA SER A 78 8.43 -16.34 -4.39
C SER A 78 8.45 -17.65 -3.58
N VAL A 79 7.95 -17.59 -2.35
CA VAL A 79 7.86 -18.79 -1.48
C VAL A 79 6.88 -19.83 -2.02
N GLN A 80 5.92 -19.43 -2.86
CA GLN A 80 4.95 -20.33 -3.48
C GLN A 80 5.56 -21.28 -4.51
N THR A 81 6.71 -20.94 -5.08
CA THR A 81 7.38 -21.80 -6.08
C THR A 81 8.29 -22.85 -5.46
N LEU A 82 8.58 -22.71 -4.16
CA LEU A 82 9.48 -23.61 -3.45
C LEU A 82 8.83 -24.96 -3.17
N TYR A 83 9.66 -25.99 -3.15
CA TYR A 83 9.30 -27.31 -2.68
C TYR A 83 10.46 -27.99 -1.92
N SER A 84 10.12 -29.00 -1.12
CA SER A 84 11.08 -29.95 -0.55
C SER A 84 10.77 -31.34 -1.07
N SER A 85 11.80 -32.05 -1.52
CA SER A 85 11.69 -33.42 -2.01
C SER A 85 11.27 -34.43 -0.91
N ASP A 86 11.50 -34.07 0.36
CA ASP A 86 11.17 -34.92 1.52
C ASP A 86 9.66 -34.93 1.84
N LEU A 87 8.90 -34.02 1.27
CA LEU A 87 7.48 -33.88 1.57
C LEU A 87 6.63 -34.08 0.32
N PRO A 88 5.60 -34.95 0.37
CA PRO A 88 4.68 -35.10 -0.76
C PRO A 88 3.82 -33.84 -0.93
N GLY A 89 3.48 -33.56 -2.19
CA GLY A 89 2.63 -32.45 -2.56
C GLY A 89 3.28 -31.52 -3.59
N LEU A 90 2.44 -30.73 -4.25
CA LEU A 90 2.90 -29.78 -5.26
C LEU A 90 3.45 -28.50 -4.59
N ALA A 91 4.40 -27.85 -5.26
CA ALA A 91 4.83 -26.49 -4.89
C ALA A 91 3.59 -25.57 -4.75
N GLY A 92 3.62 -24.65 -3.79
CA GLY A 92 2.50 -23.77 -3.48
C GLY A 92 1.42 -24.38 -2.57
N SER A 93 1.47 -25.68 -2.25
CA SER A 93 0.60 -26.28 -1.22
C SER A 93 0.98 -25.77 0.18
N ILE A 94 0.00 -25.72 1.09
CA ILE A 94 0.22 -25.22 2.48
C ILE A 94 1.35 -25.97 3.17
N SER A 95 1.40 -27.29 3.00
CA SER A 95 2.42 -28.15 3.60
C SER A 95 3.82 -27.81 3.09
N GLN A 96 3.97 -27.67 1.77
CA GLN A 96 5.25 -27.30 1.14
C GLN A 96 5.71 -25.91 1.56
N ILE A 97 4.80 -24.91 1.52
CA ILE A 97 5.13 -23.53 1.94
C ILE A 97 5.60 -23.50 3.40
N ARG A 98 4.91 -24.23 4.31
CA ARG A 98 5.31 -24.29 5.73
C ARG A 98 6.67 -24.94 5.92
N GLU A 99 6.91 -26.08 5.29
CA GLU A 99 8.17 -26.82 5.41
C GLU A 99 9.34 -26.00 4.87
N CYS A 100 9.23 -25.49 3.63
CA CYS A 100 10.27 -24.66 3.03
C CYS A 100 10.57 -23.43 3.88
N THR A 101 9.51 -22.76 4.40
CA THR A 101 9.68 -21.62 5.29
C THR A 101 10.38 -21.99 6.60
N ALA A 102 10.02 -23.12 7.21
CA ALA A 102 10.65 -23.58 8.46
C ALA A 102 12.15 -23.85 8.26
N ARG A 103 12.54 -24.47 7.15
CA ARG A 103 13.96 -24.71 6.79
C ARG A 103 14.71 -23.40 6.57
N LEU A 104 14.14 -22.44 5.84
CA LEU A 104 14.74 -21.10 5.62
C LEU A 104 14.88 -20.30 6.92
N ILE A 105 13.91 -20.39 7.83
CA ILE A 105 14.01 -19.78 9.16
C ILE A 105 15.14 -20.45 9.99
N GLY A 106 15.27 -21.77 9.90
CA GLY A 106 16.37 -22.51 10.51
C GLY A 106 17.73 -22.01 10.01
N TYR A 107 17.87 -21.86 8.70
CA TYR A 107 19.07 -21.30 8.09
C TYR A 107 19.34 -19.86 8.57
N ALA A 108 18.34 -18.99 8.50
CA ALA A 108 18.46 -17.58 8.89
C ALA A 108 18.99 -17.43 10.33
N LYS A 109 18.44 -18.24 11.26
CA LYS A 109 18.83 -18.22 12.67
C LYS A 109 20.21 -18.78 12.92
N SER A 110 20.58 -19.89 12.25
CA SER A 110 21.87 -20.56 12.47
C SER A 110 23.05 -19.76 11.88
N HIS A 111 22.82 -18.99 10.84
CA HIS A 111 23.86 -18.21 10.13
C HIS A 111 23.79 -16.71 10.44
N ASN A 112 22.76 -16.25 11.17
CA ASN A 112 22.49 -14.84 11.44
C ASN A 112 22.39 -14.01 10.16
N VAL A 113 21.75 -14.58 9.12
CA VAL A 113 21.53 -13.95 7.82
C VAL A 113 20.04 -13.64 7.67
N PRO A 114 19.64 -12.38 7.41
CA PRO A 114 18.26 -12.05 7.16
C PRO A 114 17.76 -12.72 5.88
N VAL A 115 16.53 -13.24 5.93
CA VAL A 115 15.86 -13.85 4.78
C VAL A 115 14.54 -13.13 4.54
N VAL A 116 14.37 -12.59 3.34
CA VAL A 116 13.12 -11.97 2.87
C VAL A 116 12.37 -12.96 1.99
N LEU A 117 11.15 -13.31 2.41
CA LEU A 117 10.26 -14.18 1.66
C LEU A 117 9.20 -13.33 0.95
N VAL A 118 9.13 -13.43 -0.37
CA VAL A 118 8.03 -12.82 -1.14
C VAL A 118 6.87 -13.77 -1.18
N GLY A 119 5.68 -13.25 -0.87
CA GLY A 119 4.44 -14.00 -0.97
C GLY A 119 3.37 -13.19 -1.69
N HIS A 120 2.67 -13.80 -2.63
CA HIS A 120 1.57 -13.18 -3.36
C HIS A 120 0.23 -13.48 -2.71
N VAL A 121 -0.58 -12.45 -2.48
CA VAL A 121 -1.99 -12.58 -2.01
C VAL A 121 -2.89 -12.68 -3.23
N THR A 122 -3.73 -13.71 -3.30
CA THR A 122 -4.79 -13.78 -4.31
C THR A 122 -5.99 -12.94 -3.87
N LYS A 123 -6.74 -12.42 -4.86
CA LYS A 123 -7.93 -11.56 -4.63
C LYS A 123 -9.02 -12.22 -3.80
N ASP A 124 -9.11 -13.54 -3.82
CA ASP A 124 -10.18 -14.31 -3.19
C ASP A 124 -9.80 -14.86 -1.80
N GLY A 125 -8.59 -14.57 -1.31
CA GLY A 125 -8.17 -14.97 0.04
C GLY A 125 -8.02 -16.47 0.28
N GLU A 126 -8.26 -17.31 -0.73
CA GLU A 126 -8.31 -18.77 -0.60
C GLU A 126 -7.00 -19.50 -0.91
N MET A 127 -6.04 -18.88 -1.60
CA MET A 127 -4.73 -19.53 -1.71
C MET A 127 -3.93 -19.30 -0.44
N ALA A 128 -3.69 -20.38 0.23
CA ALA A 128 -2.90 -20.52 1.44
C ALA A 128 -1.44 -20.08 1.23
N GLY A 129 -1.19 -18.81 1.30
CA GLY A 129 0.17 -18.31 1.21
C GLY A 129 0.51 -17.44 2.41
N PRO A 130 0.23 -16.12 2.37
CA PRO A 130 0.77 -15.17 3.34
C PRO A 130 0.28 -15.40 4.78
N LYS A 131 -1.03 -15.66 5.01
CA LYS A 131 -1.57 -15.86 6.36
C LYS A 131 -0.94 -17.01 7.13
N VAL A 132 -0.54 -18.07 6.41
CA VAL A 132 0.15 -19.22 7.04
C VAL A 132 1.53 -18.83 7.53
N LEU A 133 2.19 -17.91 6.83
CA LEU A 133 3.55 -17.45 7.13
C LEU A 133 3.60 -16.40 8.22
N GLU A 134 2.54 -15.61 8.39
CA GLU A 134 2.49 -14.52 9.38
C GLU A 134 2.87 -14.94 10.79
N HIS A 135 2.50 -16.18 11.19
CA HIS A 135 2.84 -16.71 12.51
C HIS A 135 4.30 -17.21 12.61
N MET A 136 4.91 -17.55 11.49
CA MET A 136 6.24 -18.16 11.44
C MET A 136 7.36 -17.12 11.37
N VAL A 137 7.13 -15.98 10.71
CA VAL A 137 8.12 -14.93 10.47
C VAL A 137 8.08 -13.86 11.57
N ASP A 138 9.18 -13.12 11.71
CA ASP A 138 9.31 -12.07 12.73
C ASP A 138 8.70 -10.75 12.30
N VAL A 139 8.75 -10.43 11.00
CA VAL A 139 8.21 -9.21 10.39
C VAL A 139 7.33 -9.57 9.20
N VAL A 140 6.19 -8.90 9.07
CA VAL A 140 5.30 -8.98 7.90
C VAL A 140 5.10 -7.57 7.36
N LEU A 141 5.51 -7.36 6.12
CA LEU A 141 5.32 -6.12 5.37
C LEU A 141 4.32 -6.37 4.25
N GLU A 142 3.35 -5.49 4.12
CA GLU A 142 2.36 -5.51 3.06
C GLU A 142 2.58 -4.33 2.11
N LEU A 143 2.80 -4.63 0.83
CA LEU A 143 2.88 -3.64 -0.23
C LEU A 143 1.56 -3.61 -0.99
N THR A 144 0.81 -2.52 -0.81
CA THR A 144 -0.45 -2.30 -1.52
C THR A 144 -0.31 -1.20 -2.56
N GLY A 145 -1.06 -1.28 -3.64
CA GLY A 145 -1.07 -0.27 -4.68
C GLY A 145 -2.47 0.02 -5.18
N ASP A 146 -2.75 1.25 -5.51
CA ASP A 146 -3.96 1.62 -6.23
C ASP A 146 -3.77 1.43 -7.73
N ARG A 147 -4.85 1.07 -8.45
CA ARG A 147 -4.82 0.88 -9.91
C ARG A 147 -4.84 2.19 -10.69
N TYR A 148 -5.29 3.26 -10.06
CA TYR A 148 -5.50 4.57 -10.68
C TYR A 148 -4.39 5.57 -10.38
N TYR A 149 -3.58 5.30 -9.35
CA TYR A 149 -2.47 6.15 -8.93
C TYR A 149 -1.17 5.36 -8.88
N ASP A 150 -0.08 5.98 -9.29
CA ASP A 150 1.26 5.37 -9.25
C ASP A 150 1.81 5.20 -7.83
N LEU A 151 0.93 5.33 -6.82
CA LEU A 151 1.31 5.20 -5.42
C LEU A 151 1.32 3.76 -4.95
N ARG A 152 2.26 3.48 -4.06
CA ARG A 152 2.40 2.22 -3.35
C ARG A 152 2.59 2.52 -1.87
N LEU A 153 1.83 1.82 -1.03
CA LEU A 153 1.91 1.92 0.42
C LEU A 153 2.55 0.66 0.97
N LEU A 154 3.62 0.82 1.73
CA LEU A 154 4.29 -0.25 2.46
C LEU A 154 3.87 -0.14 3.91
N ARG A 155 3.09 -1.10 4.40
CA ARG A 155 2.60 -1.17 5.78
C ARG A 155 3.23 -2.33 6.53
N THR A 156 3.52 -2.12 7.79
CA THR A 156 3.94 -3.18 8.70
C THR A 156 2.72 -3.83 9.34
N GLN A 157 2.45 -5.09 9.00
CA GLN A 157 1.35 -5.87 9.60
C GLN A 157 1.77 -6.55 10.90
N LYS A 158 3.06 -6.90 11.00
CA LYS A 158 3.67 -7.52 12.19
C LYS A 158 5.12 -7.11 12.28
N ASN A 159 5.57 -6.81 13.50
CA ASN A 159 6.98 -6.53 13.79
C ASN A 159 7.31 -6.94 15.21
N ARG A 160 8.13 -7.98 15.40
CA ARG A 160 8.56 -8.41 16.72
C ARG A 160 9.64 -7.52 17.33
N PHE A 161 10.26 -6.66 16.53
CA PHE A 161 11.40 -5.83 16.94
C PHE A 161 11.04 -4.36 17.11
N GLY A 162 9.80 -3.95 16.83
CA GLY A 162 9.40 -2.56 16.92
C GLY A 162 7.93 -2.32 16.64
N ALA A 163 7.59 -1.05 16.40
CA ALA A 163 6.25 -0.60 16.12
C ALA A 163 5.72 -1.12 14.76
N THR A 164 4.41 -1.19 14.61
CA THR A 164 3.73 -1.59 13.37
C THR A 164 2.94 -0.44 12.72
N ASP A 165 2.97 0.73 13.31
CA ASP A 165 2.24 1.94 12.93
C ASP A 165 2.99 2.84 11.93
N GLU A 166 4.13 2.38 11.44
CA GLU A 166 4.89 3.07 10.39
C GLU A 166 4.38 2.68 8.99
N VAL A 167 4.21 3.70 8.12
CA VAL A 167 3.78 3.51 6.73
C VAL A 167 4.72 4.24 5.79
N GLY A 168 5.29 3.51 4.84
CA GLY A 168 6.06 4.07 3.74
C GLY A 168 5.15 4.38 2.55
N VAL A 169 5.22 5.60 2.03
CA VAL A 169 4.52 6.01 0.81
C VAL A 169 5.52 6.13 -0.32
N PHE A 170 5.29 5.41 -1.41
CA PHE A 170 6.16 5.38 -2.57
C PHE A 170 5.36 5.70 -3.83
N ARG A 171 6.03 6.27 -4.82
CA ARG A 171 5.52 6.47 -6.17
C ARG A 171 6.27 5.57 -7.14
N MET A 172 5.54 4.95 -8.06
CA MET A 172 6.14 4.21 -9.17
C MET A 172 6.62 5.19 -10.23
N ILE A 173 7.91 5.19 -10.50
CA ILE A 173 8.55 5.96 -11.57
C ILE A 173 9.33 5.02 -12.48
N GLU A 174 9.85 5.50 -13.59
CA GLU A 174 10.62 4.67 -14.54
C GLU A 174 11.83 4.00 -13.87
N SER A 175 12.47 4.68 -12.93
CA SER A 175 13.59 4.18 -12.12
C SER A 175 13.18 3.27 -10.95
N GLY A 176 11.93 2.83 -10.86
CA GLY A 176 11.45 1.98 -9.78
C GLY A 176 10.56 2.71 -8.78
N LEU A 177 10.74 2.46 -7.49
CA LEU A 177 9.96 3.10 -6.43
C LEU A 177 10.77 4.25 -5.81
N SER A 178 10.15 5.43 -5.79
CA SER A 178 10.68 6.63 -5.15
C SER A 178 9.85 6.97 -3.92
N GLU A 179 10.50 7.31 -2.83
CA GLU A 179 9.81 7.73 -1.59
C GLU A 179 9.07 9.06 -1.80
N VAL A 180 7.83 9.12 -1.33
CA VAL A 180 7.04 10.35 -1.24
C VAL A 180 7.21 10.92 0.17
N LYS A 181 8.10 11.91 0.31
CA LYS A 181 8.43 12.52 1.62
C LYS A 181 7.24 13.25 2.23
N ASN A 182 6.43 13.92 1.41
CA ASN A 182 5.24 14.65 1.84
C ASN A 182 4.00 14.17 1.07
N PRO A 183 3.31 13.11 1.55
CA PRO A 183 2.10 12.62 0.91
C PRO A 183 0.98 13.66 0.81
N SER A 184 0.87 14.57 1.77
CA SER A 184 -0.15 15.63 1.78
C SER A 184 0.00 16.59 0.59
N GLU A 185 1.22 17.00 0.25
CA GLU A 185 1.48 17.81 -0.95
C GLU A 185 1.06 17.06 -2.21
N PHE A 186 1.38 15.78 -2.29
CA PHE A 186 1.02 14.96 -3.43
C PHE A 186 -0.50 14.88 -3.63
N PHE A 187 -1.26 14.63 -2.57
CA PHE A 187 -2.72 14.49 -2.66
C PHE A 187 -3.46 15.82 -2.84
N LEU A 188 -2.85 16.94 -2.50
CA LEU A 188 -3.42 18.26 -2.65
C LEU A 188 -2.89 19.03 -3.87
N ALA A 189 -1.92 18.48 -4.60
CA ALA A 189 -1.25 19.14 -5.74
C ALA A 189 -2.23 19.57 -6.86
N GLU A 190 -3.29 18.78 -7.08
CA GLU A 190 -4.29 19.03 -8.13
C GLU A 190 -5.52 19.81 -7.62
N ARG A 191 -5.52 20.22 -6.33
CA ARG A 191 -6.65 20.93 -5.75
C ARG A 191 -6.75 22.36 -6.30
N GLU A 192 -7.90 22.66 -6.90
CA GLU A 192 -8.20 24.03 -7.37
C GLU A 192 -8.65 24.92 -6.21
N GLU A 193 -8.17 26.15 -6.21
CA GLU A 193 -8.59 27.16 -5.23
C GLU A 193 -10.03 27.57 -5.47
N GLY A 194 -10.83 27.60 -4.40
CA GLY A 194 -12.24 27.99 -4.50
C GLY A 194 -13.14 26.97 -5.18
N ALA A 195 -12.68 25.74 -5.37
CA ALA A 195 -13.49 24.66 -5.94
C ALA A 195 -14.73 24.40 -5.06
N VAL A 196 -15.90 24.46 -5.69
CA VAL A 196 -17.17 24.09 -5.06
C VAL A 196 -17.26 22.57 -5.03
N GLY A 197 -17.77 22.02 -3.92
CA GLY A 197 -17.86 20.58 -3.75
C GLY A 197 -16.57 19.92 -3.27
N SER A 198 -15.58 20.70 -2.80
CA SER A 198 -14.31 20.21 -2.30
C SER A 198 -14.12 20.55 -0.83
N ALA A 199 -13.66 19.59 -0.02
CA ALA A 199 -13.24 19.81 1.36
C ALA A 199 -11.97 19.00 1.66
N VAL A 200 -11.07 19.56 2.50
CA VAL A 200 -9.87 18.86 2.93
C VAL A 200 -10.11 18.18 4.27
N THR A 201 -9.65 16.95 4.41
CA THR A 201 -9.64 16.19 5.65
C THR A 201 -8.24 15.72 6.00
N VAL A 202 -8.05 15.24 7.22
CA VAL A 202 -6.84 14.55 7.67
C VAL A 202 -7.20 13.12 8.06
N ILE A 203 -6.38 12.19 7.64
CA ILE A 203 -6.40 10.80 8.12
C ILE A 203 -5.06 10.44 8.74
N MET A 204 -5.04 9.38 9.54
CA MET A 204 -3.79 8.84 10.08
C MET A 204 -3.37 7.61 9.28
N GLU A 205 -2.29 7.70 8.57
CA GLU A 205 -1.63 6.53 7.97
C GLU A 205 -0.44 6.14 8.86
N GLY A 206 -0.70 5.19 9.76
CA GLY A 206 0.22 4.89 10.85
C GLY A 206 0.33 6.05 11.84
N THR A 207 1.54 6.56 12.05
CA THR A 207 1.81 7.76 12.87
C THR A 207 1.78 9.07 12.07
N ARG A 208 1.66 8.99 10.73
CA ARG A 208 1.71 10.17 9.86
C ARG A 208 0.33 10.75 9.58
N PRO A 209 0.10 12.05 9.88
CA PRO A 209 -1.09 12.73 9.37
C PRO A 209 -0.96 12.96 7.86
N VAL A 210 -1.98 12.57 7.11
CA VAL A 210 -2.04 12.75 5.66
C VAL A 210 -3.29 13.56 5.32
N LEU A 211 -3.09 14.69 4.66
CA LEU A 211 -4.18 15.52 4.16
C LEU A 211 -4.69 14.97 2.84
N LEU A 212 -6.01 14.85 2.74
CA LEU A 212 -6.70 14.38 1.55
C LEU A 212 -7.85 15.33 1.18
N GLU A 213 -8.14 15.37 -0.09
CA GLU A 213 -9.32 16.06 -0.59
C GLU A 213 -10.49 15.10 -0.76
N VAL A 214 -11.66 15.52 -0.27
CA VAL A 214 -12.95 14.88 -0.55
C VAL A 214 -13.71 15.76 -1.52
N GLN A 215 -14.09 15.20 -2.65
CA GLN A 215 -14.88 15.85 -3.69
C GLN A 215 -16.29 15.30 -3.69
N ALA A 216 -17.28 16.17 -3.80
CA ALA A 216 -18.68 15.83 -3.94
C ALA A 216 -19.31 16.57 -5.12
N LEU A 217 -20.07 15.86 -5.92
CA LEU A 217 -20.93 16.41 -6.97
C LEU A 217 -22.38 16.08 -6.65
N VAL A 218 -23.20 17.12 -6.54
CA VAL A 218 -24.65 17.00 -6.28
C VAL A 218 -25.38 17.65 -7.44
N VAL A 219 -26.17 16.86 -8.17
CA VAL A 219 -26.94 17.30 -9.34
C VAL A 219 -28.37 16.81 -9.26
N ASP A 220 -29.30 17.47 -9.95
CA ASP A 220 -30.67 17.02 -10.01
C ASP A 220 -30.75 15.65 -10.69
N SER A 221 -31.53 14.73 -10.10
CA SER A 221 -31.68 13.39 -10.64
C SER A 221 -32.83 13.36 -11.63
N GLU A 222 -32.60 12.81 -12.80
CA GLU A 222 -33.63 12.48 -13.80
C GLU A 222 -34.27 11.10 -13.57
N LEU A 223 -33.77 10.35 -12.57
CA LEU A 223 -34.20 8.99 -12.26
C LEU A 223 -35.22 8.99 -11.13
N PRO A 224 -36.20 8.06 -11.15
CA PRO A 224 -37.13 7.87 -10.04
C PRO A 224 -36.44 7.57 -8.70
N VAL A 225 -35.28 6.92 -8.75
CA VAL A 225 -34.42 6.66 -7.58
C VAL A 225 -33.07 7.32 -7.83
N PRO A 226 -32.74 8.35 -7.06
CA PRO A 226 -31.47 9.07 -7.20
C PRO A 226 -30.27 8.18 -6.92
N ARG A 227 -29.21 8.37 -7.72
CA ARG A 227 -27.97 7.61 -7.61
C ARG A 227 -27.14 8.09 -6.41
N ARG A 228 -26.52 7.14 -5.72
CA ARG A 228 -25.52 7.38 -4.68
C ARG A 228 -24.28 6.59 -5.00
N VAL A 229 -23.23 7.27 -5.40
CA VAL A 229 -21.95 6.64 -5.82
C VAL A 229 -20.83 7.20 -4.97
N SER A 230 -19.99 6.33 -4.44
CA SER A 230 -18.82 6.74 -3.70
C SER A 230 -17.58 5.95 -4.12
N GLN A 231 -16.46 6.63 -4.17
CA GLN A 231 -15.13 6.07 -4.37
C GLN A 231 -14.24 6.48 -3.21
N GLY A 232 -13.64 5.50 -2.55
CA GLY A 232 -12.78 5.73 -1.39
C GLY A 232 -13.51 5.75 -0.03
N VAL A 233 -14.85 5.69 -0.02
CA VAL A 233 -15.66 5.61 1.22
C VAL A 233 -16.82 4.62 1.00
N ASP A 234 -17.23 3.89 2.05
CA ASP A 234 -18.39 3.00 1.99
C ASP A 234 -19.67 3.79 1.67
N VAL A 235 -20.37 3.39 0.63
CA VAL A 235 -21.61 4.06 0.18
C VAL A 235 -22.72 4.05 1.25
N ARG A 236 -22.79 3.01 2.10
CA ARG A 236 -23.75 2.95 3.21
C ARG A 236 -23.51 4.05 4.24
N ARG A 237 -22.24 4.34 4.51
CA ARG A 237 -21.86 5.45 5.38
C ARG A 237 -22.26 6.80 4.76
N VAL A 238 -22.01 6.99 3.47
CA VAL A 238 -22.45 8.18 2.73
C VAL A 238 -23.97 8.35 2.84
N MET A 239 -24.75 7.28 2.66
CA MET A 239 -26.22 7.34 2.77
C MET A 239 -26.69 7.83 4.15
N ILE A 240 -26.04 7.40 5.23
CA ILE A 240 -26.34 7.87 6.60
C ILE A 240 -26.05 9.37 6.71
N LEU A 241 -24.90 9.83 6.24
CA LEU A 241 -24.52 11.25 6.27
C LEU A 241 -25.49 12.12 5.48
N LEU A 242 -25.91 11.66 4.30
CA LEU A 242 -26.91 12.36 3.49
C LEU A 242 -28.25 12.46 4.22
N GLY A 243 -28.70 11.41 4.91
CA GLY A 243 -29.89 11.45 5.75
C GLY A 243 -29.79 12.48 6.88
N VAL A 244 -28.63 12.58 7.53
CA VAL A 244 -28.35 13.60 8.57
C VAL A 244 -28.40 15.00 7.96
N LEU A 245 -27.73 15.25 6.84
CA LEU A 245 -27.72 16.55 6.17
C LEU A 245 -29.11 16.99 5.74
N GLN A 246 -29.90 16.06 5.19
CA GLN A 246 -31.27 16.37 4.77
C GLN A 246 -32.15 16.69 5.96
N LYS A 247 -32.12 15.88 7.03
CA LYS A 247 -33.03 16.02 8.17
C LYS A 247 -32.68 17.22 9.06
N TYR A 248 -31.40 17.39 9.38
CA TYR A 248 -30.99 18.36 10.41
C TYR A 248 -30.42 19.64 9.84
N CYS A 249 -29.82 19.60 8.64
CA CYS A 249 -29.31 20.80 7.99
C CYS A 249 -30.25 21.34 6.90
N GLY A 250 -31.37 20.66 6.63
CA GLY A 250 -32.37 21.11 5.65
C GLY A 250 -31.88 21.12 4.21
N LEU A 251 -30.78 20.41 3.89
CA LEU A 251 -30.26 20.38 2.52
C LEU A 251 -31.19 19.61 1.57
N PRO A 252 -31.58 20.18 0.43
CA PRO A 252 -32.54 19.58 -0.53
C PRO A 252 -31.85 18.53 -1.41
N ILE A 253 -31.39 17.44 -0.83
CA ILE A 253 -30.61 16.39 -1.50
C ILE A 253 -31.40 15.09 -1.74
N GLY A 254 -32.65 15.02 -1.32
CA GLY A 254 -33.48 13.81 -1.39
C GLY A 254 -33.69 13.30 -2.83
N ASN A 255 -33.90 14.21 -3.78
CA ASN A 255 -34.11 13.94 -5.20
C ASN A 255 -32.89 14.24 -6.09
N LYS A 256 -31.70 14.36 -5.51
CA LYS A 256 -30.48 14.67 -6.25
C LYS A 256 -29.55 13.46 -6.31
N ASP A 257 -28.88 13.27 -7.44
CA ASP A 257 -27.77 12.35 -7.56
C ASP A 257 -26.56 12.89 -6.78
N VAL A 258 -25.88 12.01 -6.03
CA VAL A 258 -24.72 12.38 -5.24
C VAL A 258 -23.55 11.45 -5.58
N PHE A 259 -22.45 12.05 -6.00
CA PHE A 259 -21.20 11.37 -6.30
C PHE A 259 -20.14 11.87 -5.33
N ILE A 260 -19.41 10.96 -4.71
CA ILE A 260 -18.31 11.30 -3.77
C ILE A 260 -17.05 10.59 -4.21
N LYS A 261 -15.95 11.32 -4.21
CA LYS A 261 -14.63 10.78 -4.51
C LYS A 261 -13.63 11.29 -3.47
N VAL A 262 -12.81 10.37 -2.96
CA VAL A 262 -11.61 10.71 -2.19
C VAL A 262 -10.44 10.74 -3.16
N THR A 263 -9.65 11.81 -3.15
CA THR A 263 -8.44 11.91 -3.97
C THR A 263 -7.39 10.90 -3.48
N GLY A 264 -6.50 10.49 -4.39
CA GLY A 264 -5.44 9.55 -4.07
C GLY A 264 -5.84 8.07 -4.09
N GLY A 265 -7.11 7.72 -4.41
CA GLY A 265 -7.56 6.32 -4.52
C GLY A 265 -7.56 5.53 -3.21
N LEU A 266 -7.34 6.21 -2.09
CA LEU A 266 -7.34 5.59 -0.77
C LEU A 266 -8.76 5.21 -0.33
N THR A 267 -8.89 4.06 0.33
CA THR A 267 -10.14 3.68 0.99
C THR A 267 -10.07 4.07 2.45
N ILE A 268 -10.92 5.02 2.85
CA ILE A 268 -10.95 5.56 4.22
C ILE A 268 -12.03 4.86 5.03
N LYS A 269 -11.63 4.29 6.15
CA LYS A 269 -12.54 3.68 7.12
C LYS A 269 -12.75 4.56 8.35
N GLU A 270 -11.88 5.52 8.58
CA GLU A 270 -11.90 6.39 9.76
C GLU A 270 -13.12 7.31 9.77
N PRO A 271 -13.73 7.52 10.96
CA PRO A 271 -14.81 8.50 11.14
C PRO A 271 -14.41 9.94 10.85
N ALA A 272 -13.13 10.26 10.92
CA ALA A 272 -12.60 11.61 10.72
C ALA A 272 -13.04 12.26 9.40
N VAL A 273 -13.25 11.44 8.35
CA VAL A 273 -13.65 11.92 7.01
C VAL A 273 -15.10 12.42 6.93
N ASP A 274 -15.98 12.06 7.88
CA ASP A 274 -17.42 12.33 7.80
C ASP A 274 -17.74 13.82 7.68
N LEU A 275 -17.02 14.66 8.42
CA LEU A 275 -17.20 16.10 8.34
C LEU A 275 -16.85 16.62 6.95
N ALA A 276 -15.75 16.18 6.39
CA ALA A 276 -15.34 16.61 5.06
C ALA A 276 -16.34 16.17 3.98
N ILE A 277 -16.91 14.96 4.10
CA ILE A 277 -18.00 14.50 3.21
C ILE A 277 -19.20 15.43 3.33
N CYS A 278 -19.64 15.71 4.56
CA CYS A 278 -20.78 16.60 4.81
C CYS A 278 -20.55 18.00 4.24
N LEU A 279 -19.37 18.56 4.45
CA LEU A 279 -19.02 19.90 3.96
C LEU A 279 -18.86 19.94 2.44
N ALA A 280 -18.27 18.90 1.83
CA ALA A 280 -18.17 18.81 0.37
C ALA A 280 -19.57 18.72 -0.28
N VAL A 281 -20.49 17.90 0.29
CA VAL A 281 -21.88 17.81 -0.18
C VAL A 281 -22.60 19.13 0.00
N ALA A 282 -22.47 19.78 1.17
CA ALA A 282 -23.08 21.08 1.44
C ALA A 282 -22.55 22.14 0.48
N SER A 283 -21.23 22.19 0.28
CA SER A 283 -20.57 23.08 -0.68
C SER A 283 -21.13 22.91 -2.10
N SER A 284 -21.21 21.65 -2.58
CA SER A 284 -21.75 21.33 -3.90
C SER A 284 -23.24 21.71 -4.03
N THR A 285 -24.02 21.57 -2.94
CA THR A 285 -25.46 21.86 -2.95
C THR A 285 -25.74 23.38 -2.92
N THR A 286 -24.93 24.13 -2.16
CA THR A 286 -25.13 25.58 -1.95
C THR A 286 -24.36 26.45 -2.93
N GLY A 287 -23.42 25.88 -3.70
CA GLY A 287 -22.52 26.65 -4.57
C GLY A 287 -21.45 27.45 -3.81
N THR A 288 -21.24 27.17 -2.52
CA THR A 288 -20.29 27.91 -1.69
C THR A 288 -19.03 27.07 -1.45
N ALA A 289 -17.87 27.61 -1.83
CA ALA A 289 -16.60 26.92 -1.66
C ALA A 289 -16.19 26.79 -0.20
N PHE A 290 -15.58 25.67 0.17
CA PHE A 290 -14.94 25.48 1.47
C PHE A 290 -13.64 26.30 1.57
N PRO A 291 -13.33 26.93 2.73
CA PRO A 291 -12.17 27.77 2.87
C PRO A 291 -10.85 27.04 2.51
N LYS A 292 -9.95 27.75 1.81
CA LYS A 292 -8.69 27.17 1.32
C LYS A 292 -7.82 26.59 2.44
N ASN A 293 -7.70 27.31 3.55
CA ASN A 293 -6.79 26.98 4.66
C ASN A 293 -7.50 26.24 5.81
N ALA A 294 -8.63 25.58 5.52
CA ALA A 294 -9.39 24.85 6.51
C ALA A 294 -9.28 23.35 6.26
N VAL A 295 -9.18 22.60 7.36
CA VAL A 295 -9.21 21.14 7.38
C VAL A 295 -10.40 20.71 8.21
N ALA A 296 -11.22 19.83 7.66
CA ALA A 296 -12.41 19.31 8.29
C ALA A 296 -12.13 17.91 8.84
N TYR A 297 -12.24 17.75 10.15
CA TYR A 297 -12.14 16.43 10.74
C TYR A 297 -13.08 16.30 11.93
N SER A 298 -13.61 15.09 12.20
CA SER A 298 -14.48 14.82 13.33
C SER A 298 -14.23 13.43 13.90
N THR A 299 -14.29 13.30 15.20
CA THR A 299 -14.20 12.01 15.90
C THR A 299 -15.57 11.38 16.19
N VAL A 300 -16.68 12.11 15.96
CA VAL A 300 -18.05 11.68 16.31
C VAL A 300 -19.02 12.01 15.19
N LEU A 301 -19.72 11.00 14.69
CA LEU A 301 -20.68 11.06 13.59
C LEU A 301 -21.88 12.03 13.81
N PHE A 302 -22.25 12.34 15.04
CA PHE A 302 -23.46 13.08 15.40
C PHE A 302 -23.23 14.45 16.06
N ALA A 303 -21.98 14.91 16.20
CA ALA A 303 -21.67 16.20 16.85
C ALA A 303 -22.05 17.45 16.03
N PHE A 304 -22.54 17.26 14.82
CA PHE A 304 -22.71 18.31 13.80
C PHE A 304 -23.91 19.24 13.97
N CYS A 305 -24.92 18.81 14.72
CA CYS A 305 -26.21 19.51 14.70
C CYS A 305 -26.31 20.73 15.61
N PHE A 306 -25.23 21.13 16.29
CA PHE A 306 -25.32 22.17 17.34
C PHE A 306 -24.60 23.48 17.05
N LEU A 307 -24.04 23.68 15.85
CA LEU A 307 -23.26 24.89 15.51
C LEU A 307 -23.93 25.81 14.48
N THR A 308 -25.21 25.67 14.21
CA THR A 308 -25.95 26.63 13.40
C THR A 308 -27.02 27.31 14.27
N HIS A 309 -26.62 28.34 15.00
CA HIS A 309 -27.45 29.50 15.37
C HIS A 309 -26.59 30.74 15.32
#